data_4de2644f160f6c37a0112ca20d435196
#
_entry.id   4de2644f160f6c37a0112ca20d435196
#
_cell.length_a   1.000
_cell.length_b   1.000
_cell.length_c   1.000
_cell.angle_alpha   90.00
_cell.angle_beta   90.00
_cell.angle_gamma   90.00
#
_symmetry.space_group_name_H-M   'P 1'
#
loop_
_entity.id
_entity.type
_entity.pdbx_description
1 polymer ?
#
loop_
_entity_poly.entity_id
_entity_poly.type
_entity_poly.pdbx_seq_one_letter_code
_entity_poly.pdbx_strand_id
1 'polypeptide(L)'
;MSRLWYDHPASEWEEALPIGNGRIGAMVYGGTDRERLQVNEESIWLGGPVNRHNPDAKENLPKIRQLLRDGRIPEAEHLMETALSACPEGMHPYQTLGDVQFFFDGIEGGRERKSGKLRDMILCEGTKNYERCLDLETAICRTEFTVGDSIYEREIFASHPADCLVMRFRTRGKGKVNFLAKLRRESWFDGTCKVGENGIRLYGNLGRGGYEFAMELRAVSTGGRILTQGECLKAEGAEEVVLWFTADSTYHYSIPEKDRYAEAYLKAGRELPVGLDEELTGSARTEFLYQMAMQTLLAEKMDQRLKAAMLLSYDTLKAEHVADHKSLYDRFVFEVEGAERYENLPTDLRLERLRKGKQEHAEQTEDVGLMKLLYDYGRYLTIAASREGGLPTTLQGLWNCEFFPAWDSK
;
A
#
# COMPACT_ATOMS: atom_id res chain seq x y z
N MET A 1 -16.65 -18.93 8.13
CA MET A 1 -15.98 -17.60 8.15
C MET A 1 -14.86 -17.63 7.13
N SER A 2 -14.93 -16.82 6.07
CA SER A 2 -13.90 -16.84 5.03
C SER A 2 -12.70 -16.00 5.45
N ARG A 3 -11.59 -16.66 5.78
CA ARG A 3 -10.35 -15.99 6.22
C ARG A 3 -9.10 -16.67 5.66
N LEU A 4 -8.09 -15.84 5.32
CA LEU A 4 -6.72 -16.31 5.19
C LEU A 4 -6.08 -16.24 6.57
N TRP A 5 -5.45 -17.33 7.04
CA TRP A 5 -4.77 -17.29 8.32
C TRP A 5 -3.52 -18.17 8.36
N TYR A 6 -2.57 -17.80 9.20
CA TYR A 6 -1.24 -18.40 9.32
C TYR A 6 -0.78 -18.37 10.77
N ASP A 7 0.02 -19.34 11.16
CA ASP A 7 0.62 -19.48 12.49
C ASP A 7 2.07 -18.94 12.57
N HIS A 8 2.51 -18.21 11.54
CA HIS A 8 3.83 -17.59 11.42
C HIS A 8 3.75 -16.26 10.62
N PRO A 9 4.73 -15.33 10.81
CA PRO A 9 4.84 -14.13 9.98
C PRO A 9 5.12 -14.44 8.52
N ALA A 10 4.83 -13.49 7.63
CA ALA A 10 5.26 -13.54 6.24
C ALA A 10 6.78 -13.34 6.15
N SER A 11 7.47 -14.18 5.40
CA SER A 11 8.90 -14.05 5.08
C SER A 11 9.11 -13.31 3.75
N GLU A 12 8.18 -13.46 2.82
CA GLU A 12 8.21 -12.89 1.49
C GLU A 12 6.95 -12.06 1.21
N TRP A 13 6.99 -11.27 0.14
CA TRP A 13 5.89 -10.38 -0.20
C TRP A 13 4.60 -11.12 -0.53
N GLU A 14 4.70 -12.25 -1.23
CA GLU A 14 3.58 -13.10 -1.63
C GLU A 14 2.86 -13.78 -0.45
N GLU A 15 3.52 -13.87 0.70
CA GLU A 15 2.94 -14.42 1.93
C GLU A 15 2.24 -13.36 2.78
N ALA A 16 2.51 -12.07 2.52
CA ALA A 16 1.90 -10.97 3.27
C ALA A 16 0.41 -10.83 2.94
N LEU A 17 -0.35 -10.24 3.87
CA LEU A 17 -1.80 -10.10 3.76
C LEU A 17 -2.16 -8.75 3.11
N PRO A 18 -2.82 -8.75 1.94
CA PRO A 18 -3.20 -7.53 1.24
C PRO A 18 -4.40 -6.85 1.90
N ILE A 19 -4.30 -5.56 2.15
CA ILE A 19 -5.41 -4.68 2.50
C ILE A 19 -5.49 -3.51 1.51
N GLY A 20 -6.68 -2.95 1.28
CA GLY A 20 -6.84 -1.83 0.37
C GLY A 20 -8.22 -1.17 0.45
N ASN A 21 -8.28 0.08 0.02
CA ASN A 21 -9.51 0.89 -0.02
C ASN A 21 -9.85 1.42 -1.43
N GLY A 22 -9.21 0.86 -2.47
CA GLY A 22 -9.33 1.29 -3.86
C GLY A 22 -8.25 2.29 -4.27
N ARG A 23 -7.73 3.11 -3.36
CA ARG A 23 -6.71 4.12 -3.62
C ARG A 23 -5.37 3.79 -2.94
N ILE A 24 -5.41 3.43 -1.68
CA ILE A 24 -4.22 3.02 -0.89
C ILE A 24 -4.32 1.54 -0.60
N GLY A 25 -3.24 0.82 -0.85
CA GLY A 25 -3.09 -0.59 -0.50
C GLY A 25 -1.87 -0.83 0.36
N ALA A 26 -1.90 -1.91 1.13
CA ALA A 26 -0.73 -2.37 1.87
C ALA A 26 -0.67 -3.90 1.92
N MET A 27 0.55 -4.43 1.98
CA MET A 27 0.85 -5.82 2.27
C MET A 27 1.37 -5.91 3.71
N VAL A 28 0.62 -6.59 4.59
CA VAL A 28 0.89 -6.69 6.03
C VAL A 28 1.63 -7.98 6.32
N TYR A 29 2.83 -7.90 6.90
CA TYR A 29 3.70 -9.05 7.11
C TYR A 29 3.41 -9.80 8.42
N GLY A 30 2.94 -9.12 9.45
CA GLY A 30 2.63 -9.73 10.74
C GLY A 30 3.87 -10.08 11.59
N GLY A 31 4.97 -9.38 11.42
CA GLY A 31 6.19 -9.64 12.21
C GLY A 31 6.01 -9.27 13.69
N THR A 32 6.71 -9.94 14.62
CA THR A 32 6.53 -9.74 16.06
C THR A 32 7.34 -8.56 16.58
N ASP A 33 8.68 -8.61 16.48
CA ASP A 33 9.61 -7.55 16.85
C ASP A 33 9.76 -6.47 15.78
N ARG A 34 9.45 -6.82 14.53
CA ARG A 34 9.45 -5.91 13.39
C ARG A 34 8.21 -6.14 12.56
N GLU A 35 7.43 -5.09 12.37
CA GLU A 35 6.30 -5.13 11.45
C GLU A 35 6.66 -4.31 10.22
N ARG A 36 6.23 -4.77 9.07
CA ARG A 36 6.34 -4.08 7.79
C ARG A 36 4.99 -4.02 7.11
N LEU A 37 4.62 -2.84 6.67
CA LEU A 37 3.56 -2.64 5.70
C LEU A 37 4.22 -2.11 4.43
N GLN A 38 4.30 -2.92 3.39
CA GLN A 38 4.65 -2.40 2.08
C GLN A 38 3.42 -1.73 1.50
N VAL A 39 3.54 -0.47 1.08
CA VAL A 39 2.40 0.37 0.73
C VAL A 39 2.41 0.82 -0.73
N ASN A 40 1.22 0.95 -1.28
CA ASN A 40 0.97 1.46 -2.62
C ASN A 40 -0.09 2.56 -2.57
N GLU A 41 -0.07 3.41 -3.58
CA GLU A 41 -1.11 4.39 -3.88
C GLU A 41 -1.32 4.41 -5.41
N GLU A 42 -2.55 4.45 -5.87
CA GLU A 42 -2.93 4.18 -7.27
C GLU A 42 -2.27 5.08 -8.32
N SER A 43 -1.86 6.29 -7.93
CA SER A 43 -1.28 7.28 -8.85
C SER A 43 0.26 7.30 -8.88
N ILE A 44 0.93 6.39 -8.19
CA ILE A 44 2.40 6.35 -8.12
C ILE A 44 2.98 5.67 -9.36
N TRP A 45 3.02 6.43 -10.45
CA TRP A 45 3.61 6.02 -11.72
C TRP A 45 4.85 6.85 -12.02
N LEU A 46 5.93 6.23 -12.51
CA LEU A 46 7.16 6.94 -12.87
C LEU A 46 6.88 7.98 -13.96
N GLY A 47 7.44 9.18 -13.79
CA GLY A 47 7.31 10.26 -14.76
C GLY A 47 5.94 10.91 -14.81
N GLY A 48 5.73 11.72 -15.82
CA GLY A 48 4.50 12.48 -16.08
C GLY A 48 3.76 12.00 -17.33
N PRO A 49 2.72 12.73 -17.73
CA PRO A 49 1.97 12.44 -18.95
C PRO A 49 2.87 12.46 -20.19
N VAL A 50 2.79 11.42 -21.00
CA VAL A 50 3.53 11.31 -22.26
C VAL A 50 2.54 11.20 -23.42
N ASN A 51 2.70 12.04 -24.44
CA ASN A 51 1.98 11.87 -25.68
C ASN A 51 2.57 10.65 -26.43
N ARG A 52 1.78 9.60 -26.56
CA ARG A 52 2.17 8.35 -27.20
C ARG A 52 1.48 8.12 -28.56
N HIS A 53 0.85 9.15 -29.10
CA HIS A 53 0.23 9.04 -30.43
C HIS A 53 1.30 8.85 -31.50
N ASN A 54 1.16 7.76 -32.26
CA ASN A 54 2.01 7.57 -33.43
C ASN A 54 1.58 8.56 -34.55
N PRO A 55 2.48 9.43 -35.01
CA PRO A 55 2.13 10.45 -36.01
C PRO A 55 1.69 9.85 -37.35
N ASP A 56 2.17 8.64 -37.66
CA ASP A 56 1.91 7.99 -38.96
C ASP A 56 0.64 7.14 -38.98
N ALA A 57 -0.01 6.93 -37.81
CA ALA A 57 -1.17 6.06 -37.68
C ALA A 57 -2.34 6.47 -38.58
N LYS A 58 -2.66 7.76 -38.63
CA LYS A 58 -3.79 8.29 -39.41
C LYS A 58 -3.63 8.02 -40.92
N GLU A 59 -2.42 8.23 -41.44
CA GLU A 59 -2.12 8.07 -42.88
C GLU A 59 -2.10 6.60 -43.29
N ASN A 60 -1.57 5.72 -42.44
CA ASN A 60 -1.38 4.31 -42.78
C ASN A 60 -2.60 3.43 -42.48
N LEU A 61 -3.54 3.87 -41.64
CA LEU A 61 -4.76 3.09 -41.35
C LEU A 61 -5.56 2.66 -42.60
N PRO A 62 -5.78 3.52 -43.62
CA PRO A 62 -6.44 3.09 -44.87
C PRO A 62 -5.66 2.02 -45.63
N LYS A 63 -4.31 2.12 -45.67
CA LYS A 63 -3.43 1.16 -46.36
C LYS A 63 -3.51 -0.21 -45.67
N ILE A 64 -3.46 -0.24 -44.33
CA ILE A 64 -3.61 -1.46 -43.53
C ILE A 64 -4.95 -2.13 -43.82
N ARG A 65 -6.04 -1.35 -43.77
CA ARG A 65 -7.38 -1.86 -44.09
C ARG A 65 -7.48 -2.45 -45.50
N GLN A 66 -6.78 -1.87 -46.48
CA GLN A 66 -6.75 -2.40 -47.85
C GLN A 66 -5.97 -3.72 -47.90
N LEU A 67 -4.79 -3.81 -47.29
CA LEU A 67 -4.00 -5.04 -47.20
C LEU A 67 -4.79 -6.19 -46.57
N LEU A 68 -5.55 -5.91 -45.51
CA LEU A 68 -6.42 -6.91 -44.86
C LEU A 68 -7.54 -7.40 -45.80
N ARG A 69 -8.17 -6.49 -46.58
CA ARG A 69 -9.19 -6.86 -47.57
C ARG A 69 -8.64 -7.71 -48.72
N ASP A 70 -7.39 -7.46 -49.08
CA ASP A 70 -6.68 -8.18 -50.15
C ASP A 70 -6.10 -9.53 -49.67
N GLY A 71 -6.30 -9.88 -48.38
CA GLY A 71 -5.76 -11.11 -47.78
C GLY A 71 -4.24 -11.09 -47.53
N ARG A 72 -3.60 -9.92 -47.64
CA ARG A 72 -2.16 -9.71 -47.43
C ARG A 72 -1.85 -9.47 -45.96
N ILE A 73 -2.19 -10.47 -45.10
CA ILE A 73 -2.14 -10.36 -43.66
C ILE A 73 -0.72 -10.07 -43.14
N PRO A 74 0.35 -10.78 -43.57
CA PRO A 74 1.71 -10.50 -43.06
C PRO A 74 2.20 -9.08 -43.33
N GLU A 75 1.80 -8.51 -44.50
CA GLU A 75 2.17 -7.13 -44.84
C GLU A 75 1.36 -6.10 -44.03
N ALA A 76 0.11 -6.43 -43.73
CA ALA A 76 -0.71 -5.60 -42.84
C ALA A 76 -0.13 -5.58 -41.44
N GLU A 77 0.24 -6.76 -40.88
CA GLU A 77 0.87 -6.89 -39.56
C GLU A 77 2.16 -6.09 -39.48
N HIS A 78 3.07 -6.25 -40.43
CA HIS A 78 4.32 -5.49 -40.49
C HIS A 78 4.11 -3.97 -40.49
N LEU A 79 3.13 -3.50 -41.28
CA LEU A 79 2.79 -2.07 -41.33
C LEU A 79 2.12 -1.61 -40.02
N MET A 80 1.32 -2.46 -39.35
CA MET A 80 0.71 -2.17 -38.05
C MET A 80 1.75 -2.02 -36.94
N GLU A 81 2.75 -2.90 -36.91
CA GLU A 81 3.84 -2.84 -35.91
C GLU A 81 4.55 -1.49 -35.93
N THR A 82 4.77 -0.90 -37.08
CA THR A 82 5.49 0.38 -37.19
C THR A 82 4.57 1.60 -37.17
N ALA A 83 3.40 1.53 -37.81
CA ALA A 83 2.54 2.69 -38.01
C ALA A 83 1.44 2.85 -36.93
N LEU A 84 1.05 1.78 -36.23
CA LEU A 84 0.00 1.85 -35.19
C LEU A 84 0.53 1.65 -33.79
N SER A 85 1.74 1.14 -33.59
CA SER A 85 2.36 1.09 -32.28
C SER A 85 2.55 2.48 -31.70
N ALA A 86 2.40 2.61 -30.41
CA ALA A 86 2.59 3.89 -29.73
C ALA A 86 4.05 4.38 -29.85
N CYS A 87 4.25 5.71 -29.83
CA CYS A 87 5.57 6.36 -29.85
C CYS A 87 5.71 7.33 -28.65
N PRO A 88 6.44 6.96 -27.60
CA PRO A 88 7.16 5.70 -27.36
C PRO A 88 6.23 4.51 -27.15
N GLU A 89 6.71 3.31 -27.43
CA GLU A 89 5.94 2.08 -27.33
C GLU A 89 5.60 1.73 -25.86
N GLY A 90 6.59 1.86 -24.96
CA GLY A 90 6.43 1.58 -23.54
C GLY A 90 5.67 2.69 -22.79
N MET A 91 4.91 2.31 -21.77
CA MET A 91 4.44 3.21 -20.72
C MET A 91 5.44 3.22 -19.55
N HIS A 92 5.36 4.27 -18.73
CA HIS A 92 6.08 4.28 -17.48
C HIS A 92 5.50 3.26 -16.50
N PRO A 93 6.32 2.64 -15.64
CA PRO A 93 5.85 1.62 -14.71
C PRO A 93 5.07 2.20 -13.53
N TYR A 94 4.08 1.43 -13.06
CA TYR A 94 3.48 1.59 -11.74
C TYR A 94 4.49 1.18 -10.66
N GLN A 95 4.66 2.00 -9.63
CA GLN A 95 5.72 1.81 -8.65
C GLN A 95 5.18 1.53 -7.25
N THR A 96 6.00 0.86 -6.43
CA THR A 96 5.78 0.85 -5.00
C THR A 96 5.82 2.28 -4.44
N LEU A 97 4.97 2.59 -3.47
CA LEU A 97 5.09 3.84 -2.72
C LEU A 97 6.23 3.76 -1.68
N GLY A 98 6.43 2.60 -1.10
CA GLY A 98 7.45 2.35 -0.08
C GLY A 98 6.97 1.47 1.07
N ASP A 99 7.52 1.68 2.25
CA ASP A 99 7.23 0.89 3.45
C ASP A 99 6.92 1.77 4.66
N VAL A 100 5.99 1.31 5.49
CA VAL A 100 5.88 1.70 6.90
C VAL A 100 6.52 0.60 7.73
N GLN A 101 7.58 0.91 8.47
CA GLN A 101 8.35 -0.04 9.25
C GLN A 101 8.24 0.27 10.72
N PHE A 102 7.96 -0.75 11.54
CA PHE A 102 7.93 -0.65 12.99
C PHE A 102 9.00 -1.57 13.59
N PHE A 103 9.74 -1.06 14.55
CA PHE A 103 10.74 -1.77 15.33
C PHE A 103 10.26 -1.75 16.78
N PHE A 104 9.81 -2.88 17.29
CA PHE A 104 9.25 -3.00 18.63
C PHE A 104 10.33 -3.32 19.65
N ASP A 105 10.36 -2.55 20.75
CA ASP A 105 11.26 -2.78 21.88
C ASP A 105 10.51 -3.52 23.00
N GLY A 106 11.26 -4.30 23.80
CA GLY A 106 10.70 -5.00 24.98
C GLY A 106 9.97 -6.30 24.63
N ILE A 107 10.00 -6.72 23.38
CA ILE A 107 9.68 -8.08 22.96
C ILE A 107 11.00 -8.84 23.02
N GLU A 108 11.35 -9.34 24.23
CA GLU A 108 12.62 -10.02 24.47
C GLU A 108 12.67 -11.34 23.69
N GLY A 109 13.78 -11.60 23.03
CA GLY A 109 14.05 -12.85 22.32
C GLY A 109 14.52 -12.71 20.88
N GLY A 110 14.69 -11.49 20.38
CA GLY A 110 15.22 -11.26 19.04
C GLY A 110 16.67 -11.77 18.90
N ARG A 111 16.93 -12.74 18.01
CA ARG A 111 18.30 -13.10 17.63
C ARG A 111 18.98 -11.87 17.03
N GLU A 112 20.23 -11.58 17.43
CA GLU A 112 21.10 -10.64 16.72
C GLU A 112 21.15 -11.05 15.24
N ARG A 113 20.69 -10.19 14.36
CA ARG A 113 20.72 -10.44 12.91
C ARG A 113 22.13 -10.25 12.37
N LYS A 114 22.68 -11.30 11.79
CA LYS A 114 23.96 -11.24 11.04
C LYS A 114 23.84 -10.64 9.66
N SER A 115 22.64 -10.34 9.15
CA SER A 115 22.45 -9.65 7.86
C SER A 115 21.35 -8.61 7.95
N GLY A 116 21.62 -7.40 7.45
CA GLY A 116 20.69 -6.25 7.44
C GLY A 116 19.52 -6.39 6.45
N LYS A 117 19.22 -7.56 5.95
CA LYS A 117 18.10 -7.79 5.04
C LYS A 117 16.81 -7.96 5.83
N LEU A 118 15.81 -7.14 5.53
CA LEU A 118 14.45 -7.19 6.08
C LEU A 118 13.71 -8.54 5.81
N ARG A 119 14.30 -9.39 4.99
CA ARG A 119 13.69 -10.66 4.52
C ARG A 119 13.50 -11.74 5.59
N ASP A 120 14.13 -11.59 6.77
CA ASP A 120 14.04 -12.59 7.82
C ASP A 120 13.14 -12.08 8.95
N MET A 121 11.84 -11.97 8.73
CA MET A 121 10.87 -11.79 9.79
C MET A 121 10.65 -13.13 10.49
N ILE A 122 11.38 -13.34 11.57
CA ILE A 122 11.31 -14.55 12.39
C ILE A 122 10.45 -14.23 13.62
N LEU A 123 9.72 -15.21 14.10
CA LEU A 123 9.11 -15.15 15.43
C LEU A 123 10.20 -14.87 16.47
N CYS A 124 9.98 -13.89 17.35
CA CYS A 124 10.84 -13.68 18.50
C CYS A 124 10.89 -14.93 19.37
N GLU A 125 12.05 -15.24 19.92
CA GLU A 125 12.20 -16.29 20.89
C GLU A 125 11.23 -16.08 22.07
N GLY A 126 10.49 -17.11 22.45
CA GLY A 126 9.45 -17.03 23.49
C GLY A 126 8.06 -16.59 23.01
N THR A 127 7.87 -16.32 21.72
CA THR A 127 6.54 -16.09 21.14
C THR A 127 5.71 -17.38 21.17
N LYS A 128 4.48 -17.27 21.66
CA LYS A 128 3.50 -18.37 21.71
C LYS A 128 2.16 -17.89 21.14
N ASN A 129 1.33 -18.85 20.74
CA ASN A 129 -0.04 -18.60 20.29
C ASN A 129 -0.10 -17.54 19.17
N TYR A 130 0.85 -17.58 18.24
CA TYR A 130 0.87 -16.65 17.12
C TYR A 130 -0.22 -16.99 16.13
N GLU A 131 -0.99 -15.99 15.75
CA GLU A 131 -1.93 -16.04 14.63
C GLU A 131 -1.89 -14.70 13.89
N ARG A 132 -1.80 -14.74 12.57
CA ARG A 132 -2.16 -13.61 11.70
C ARG A 132 -3.27 -14.03 10.75
N CYS A 133 -4.23 -13.16 10.55
CA CYS A 133 -5.33 -13.45 9.66
C CYS A 133 -5.84 -12.19 8.94
N LEU A 134 -6.40 -12.42 7.76
CA LEU A 134 -7.22 -11.47 7.03
C LEU A 134 -8.65 -12.03 6.97
N ASP A 135 -9.55 -11.38 7.65
CA ASP A 135 -10.99 -11.67 7.58
C ASP A 135 -11.56 -11.02 6.31
N LEU A 136 -12.00 -11.84 5.37
CA LEU A 136 -12.50 -11.37 4.08
C LEU A 136 -13.88 -10.71 4.17
N GLU A 137 -14.67 -11.02 5.21
CA GLU A 137 -16.00 -10.45 5.42
C GLU A 137 -15.95 -9.04 6.03
N THR A 138 -14.90 -8.77 6.83
CA THR A 138 -14.73 -7.48 7.50
C THR A 138 -13.59 -6.65 6.94
N ALA A 139 -12.76 -7.23 6.07
CA ALA A 139 -11.56 -6.63 5.49
C ALA A 139 -10.55 -6.14 6.55
N ILE A 140 -10.46 -6.83 7.68
CA ILE A 140 -9.54 -6.52 8.78
C ILE A 140 -8.41 -7.53 8.81
N CYS A 141 -7.18 -7.03 8.78
CA CYS A 141 -5.98 -7.82 9.06
C CYS A 141 -5.69 -7.77 10.57
N ARG A 142 -5.52 -8.94 11.18
CA ARG A 142 -5.20 -9.07 12.61
C ARG A 142 -3.96 -9.92 12.80
N THR A 143 -3.12 -9.50 13.76
CA THR A 143 -2.01 -10.30 14.27
C THR A 143 -2.11 -10.35 15.78
N GLU A 144 -2.09 -11.55 16.36
CA GLU A 144 -2.10 -11.77 17.80
C GLU A 144 -1.00 -12.76 18.20
N PHE A 145 -0.30 -12.48 19.28
CA PHE A 145 0.70 -13.39 19.83
C PHE A 145 0.95 -13.10 21.31
N THR A 146 1.53 -14.07 22.02
CA THR A 146 1.86 -13.98 23.44
C THR A 146 3.37 -13.98 23.63
N VAL A 147 3.89 -13.06 24.45
CA VAL A 147 5.28 -13.04 24.94
C VAL A 147 5.25 -12.87 26.46
N GLY A 148 5.84 -13.82 27.20
CA GLY A 148 5.72 -13.87 28.65
C GLY A 148 4.26 -13.96 29.10
N ASP A 149 3.84 -13.02 29.96
CA ASP A 149 2.47 -12.91 30.49
C ASP A 149 1.60 -11.92 29.72
N SER A 150 2.03 -11.49 28.53
CA SER A 150 1.37 -10.41 27.79
C SER A 150 0.94 -10.87 26.40
N ILE A 151 -0.29 -10.49 26.03
CA ILE A 151 -0.83 -10.69 24.70
C ILE A 151 -0.68 -9.39 23.93
N TYR A 152 -0.13 -9.45 22.72
CA TYR A 152 0.02 -8.37 21.79
C TYR A 152 -0.98 -8.53 20.66
N GLU A 153 -1.77 -7.51 20.41
CA GLU A 153 -2.78 -7.48 19.35
C GLU A 153 -2.51 -6.32 18.41
N ARG A 154 -2.58 -6.58 17.12
CA ARG A 154 -2.52 -5.58 16.06
C ARG A 154 -3.69 -5.78 15.12
N GLU A 155 -4.48 -4.75 14.92
CA GLU A 155 -5.54 -4.71 13.91
C GLU A 155 -5.23 -3.61 12.92
N ILE A 156 -5.31 -3.93 11.62
CA ILE A 156 -4.96 -3.03 10.52
C ILE A 156 -6.01 -3.17 9.43
N PHE A 157 -6.56 -2.04 8.97
CA PHE A 157 -7.50 -2.02 7.86
C PHE A 157 -7.35 -0.76 7.01
N ALA A 158 -7.74 -0.85 5.75
CA ALA A 158 -7.77 0.27 4.81
C ALA A 158 -9.21 0.80 4.71
N SER A 159 -9.49 1.91 5.38
CA SER A 159 -10.82 2.51 5.39
C SER A 159 -11.07 3.31 4.11
N HIS A 160 -12.12 2.94 3.35
CA HIS A 160 -12.57 3.75 2.23
C HIS A 160 -13.29 5.02 2.69
N PRO A 161 -14.22 4.99 3.67
CA PRO A 161 -14.88 6.20 4.16
C PRO A 161 -13.92 7.24 4.76
N ALA A 162 -12.87 6.79 5.48
CA ALA A 162 -11.88 7.69 6.08
C ALA A 162 -10.68 7.99 5.15
N ASP A 163 -10.59 7.31 4.00
CA ASP A 163 -9.53 7.43 3.00
C ASP A 163 -8.11 7.34 3.58
N CYS A 164 -7.90 6.39 4.51
CA CYS A 164 -6.62 6.14 5.15
C CYS A 164 -6.52 4.69 5.65
N LEU A 165 -5.27 4.25 5.92
CA LEU A 165 -5.05 3.05 6.71
C LEU A 165 -5.20 3.41 8.19
N VAL A 166 -5.90 2.57 8.93
CA VAL A 166 -6.07 2.67 10.38
C VAL A 166 -5.44 1.45 11.03
N MET A 167 -4.60 1.68 12.02
CA MET A 167 -3.89 0.62 12.75
C MET A 167 -4.11 0.81 14.25
N ARG A 168 -4.35 -0.28 14.95
CA ARG A 168 -4.39 -0.30 16.41
C ARG A 168 -3.43 -1.35 16.93
N PHE A 169 -2.49 -0.94 17.77
CA PHE A 169 -1.57 -1.81 18.48
C PHE A 169 -1.85 -1.71 19.96
N ARG A 170 -2.14 -2.83 20.60
CA ARG A 170 -2.43 -2.86 22.03
C ARG A 170 -1.83 -4.08 22.71
N THR A 171 -1.70 -3.99 24.02
CA THR A 171 -1.26 -5.11 24.87
C THR A 171 -2.30 -5.40 25.93
N ARG A 172 -2.43 -6.67 26.29
CA ARG A 172 -3.14 -7.13 27.48
C ARG A 172 -2.14 -7.83 28.41
N GLY A 173 -2.11 -7.46 29.68
CA GLY A 173 -1.14 -7.94 30.67
C GLY A 173 -0.19 -6.84 31.12
N LYS A 174 1.06 -7.20 31.46
CA LYS A 174 2.07 -6.25 31.97
C LYS A 174 2.87 -5.57 30.88
N GLY A 175 2.84 -6.10 29.66
CA GLY A 175 3.55 -5.56 28.51
C GLY A 175 3.06 -4.16 28.13
N LYS A 176 3.89 -3.45 27.39
CA LYS A 176 3.59 -2.13 26.85
C LYS A 176 3.89 -2.10 25.35
N VAL A 177 3.19 -1.23 24.63
CA VAL A 177 3.51 -0.94 23.23
C VAL A 177 4.66 0.06 23.20
N ASN A 178 5.83 -0.43 22.79
CA ASN A 178 7.01 0.37 22.55
C ASN A 178 7.49 0.12 21.13
N PHE A 179 7.63 1.15 20.33
CA PHE A 179 8.19 1.01 18.99
C PHE A 179 8.84 2.29 18.49
N LEU A 180 9.69 2.11 17.47
CA LEU A 180 10.17 3.14 16.59
C LEU A 180 9.58 2.86 15.19
N ALA A 181 8.87 3.83 14.62
CA ALA A 181 8.33 3.74 13.27
C ALA A 181 9.09 4.65 12.31
N LYS A 182 9.26 4.18 11.06
CA LYS A 182 9.87 4.91 9.95
C LYS A 182 9.05 4.74 8.70
N LEU A 183 9.03 5.81 7.89
CA LEU A 183 8.63 5.74 6.49
C LEU A 183 9.88 5.52 5.63
N ARG A 184 9.81 4.60 4.69
CA ARG A 184 10.96 4.23 3.84
C ARG A 184 10.52 4.12 2.40
N ARG A 185 11.32 4.69 1.51
CA ARG A 185 11.28 4.45 0.08
C ARG A 185 12.72 4.28 -0.40
N GLU A 186 12.97 3.28 -1.20
CA GLU A 186 14.34 2.91 -1.58
C GLU A 186 14.96 3.95 -2.49
N SER A 187 14.18 4.54 -3.41
CA SER A 187 14.63 5.49 -4.40
C SER A 187 13.58 6.56 -4.71
N TRP A 188 14.03 7.67 -5.29
CA TRP A 188 13.16 8.77 -5.75
C TRP A 188 12.27 9.33 -4.66
N PHE A 189 12.90 9.79 -3.60
CA PHE A 189 12.27 10.64 -2.58
C PHE A 189 13.23 11.76 -2.22
N ASP A 190 12.71 12.90 -1.82
CA ASP A 190 13.50 14.09 -1.54
C ASP A 190 13.84 14.21 -0.05
N GLY A 191 12.94 13.72 0.81
CA GLY A 191 13.19 13.77 2.24
C GLY A 191 12.07 13.27 3.13
N THR A 192 12.35 13.38 4.42
CA THR A 192 11.41 13.11 5.51
C THR A 192 11.35 14.31 6.45
N CYS A 193 10.18 14.57 7.01
CA CYS A 193 10.01 15.64 7.99
C CYS A 193 9.05 15.25 9.11
N LYS A 194 9.15 15.98 10.21
CA LYS A 194 8.17 15.90 11.30
C LYS A 194 6.87 16.59 10.91
N VAL A 195 5.76 16.03 11.37
CA VAL A 195 4.43 16.62 11.25
C VAL A 195 3.86 16.78 12.67
N GLY A 196 3.96 17.99 13.20
CA GLY A 196 3.64 18.25 14.61
C GLY A 196 4.52 17.43 15.55
N GLU A 197 3.95 17.01 16.68
CA GLU A 197 4.65 16.23 17.68
C GLU A 197 4.39 14.72 17.57
N ASN A 198 3.44 14.34 16.74
CA ASN A 198 2.93 12.96 16.67
C ASN A 198 2.84 12.40 15.24
N GLY A 199 3.56 12.98 14.30
CA GLY A 199 3.56 12.52 12.91
C GLY A 199 4.88 12.66 12.20
N ILE A 200 5.05 11.87 11.15
CA ILE A 200 6.18 11.92 10.20
C ILE A 200 5.64 11.83 8.78
N ARG A 201 6.32 12.51 7.86
CA ARG A 201 6.00 12.50 6.43
C ARG A 201 7.27 12.22 5.62
N LEU A 202 7.11 11.41 4.57
CA LEU A 202 8.09 11.24 3.50
C LEU A 202 7.48 11.83 2.23
N TYR A 203 8.30 12.51 1.43
CA TYR A 203 7.85 13.20 0.21
C TYR A 203 8.91 13.10 -0.89
N GLY A 204 8.49 13.31 -2.13
CA GLY A 204 9.37 13.28 -3.28
C GLY A 204 8.65 13.54 -4.59
N ASN A 205 9.40 13.36 -5.69
CA ASN A 205 8.93 13.51 -7.05
C ASN A 205 9.10 12.22 -7.84
N LEU A 206 8.15 11.89 -8.70
CA LEU A 206 8.13 10.65 -9.49
C LEU A 206 9.00 10.70 -10.76
N GLY A 207 9.99 11.56 -10.80
CA GLY A 207 10.92 11.72 -11.92
C GLY A 207 10.54 12.90 -12.83
N ARG A 208 11.32 13.06 -13.90
CA ARG A 208 11.21 14.24 -14.79
C ARG A 208 9.79 14.37 -15.38
N GLY A 209 9.15 15.51 -15.13
CA GLY A 209 7.77 15.79 -15.54
C GLY A 209 6.74 14.98 -14.76
N GLY A 210 7.17 14.26 -13.71
CA GLY A 210 6.34 13.46 -12.83
C GLY A 210 5.57 14.29 -11.82
N TYR A 211 4.75 13.59 -11.06
CA TYR A 211 3.95 14.19 -10.01
C TYR A 211 4.72 14.21 -8.69
N GLU A 212 4.48 15.24 -7.89
CA GLU A 212 4.88 15.24 -6.49
C GLU A 212 4.01 14.24 -5.72
N PHE A 213 4.62 13.54 -4.76
CA PHE A 213 3.92 12.61 -3.88
C PHE A 213 4.37 12.80 -2.44
N ALA A 214 3.51 12.36 -1.53
CA ALA A 214 3.86 12.26 -0.12
C ALA A 214 3.09 11.13 0.55
N MET A 215 3.68 10.60 1.63
CA MET A 215 3.00 9.69 2.56
C MET A 215 3.23 10.15 4.00
N GLU A 216 2.22 9.97 4.85
CA GLU A 216 2.22 10.49 6.21
C GLU A 216 1.68 9.48 7.19
N LEU A 217 2.36 9.36 8.34
CA LEU A 217 1.96 8.53 9.48
C LEU A 217 1.79 9.40 10.71
N ARG A 218 0.63 9.28 11.39
CA ARG A 218 0.35 9.90 12.68
C ARG A 218 -0.05 8.86 13.71
N ALA A 219 0.19 9.17 14.99
CA ALA A 219 -0.17 8.28 16.09
C ALA A 219 -0.70 9.04 17.30
N VAL A 220 -1.56 8.36 18.06
CA VAL A 220 -2.02 8.78 19.40
C VAL A 220 -1.95 7.56 20.32
N SER A 221 -1.56 7.74 21.58
CA SER A 221 -1.47 6.67 22.56
C SER A 221 -2.44 6.84 23.73
N THR A 222 -2.89 5.72 24.25
CA THR A 222 -3.51 5.61 25.57
C THR A 222 -2.43 5.12 26.53
N GLY A 223 -2.13 5.90 27.56
CA GLY A 223 -0.94 5.70 28.39
C GLY A 223 0.36 5.98 27.62
N GLY A 224 1.46 6.09 28.35
CA GLY A 224 2.76 6.37 27.74
C GLY A 224 2.81 7.69 26.97
N ARG A 225 3.61 7.74 25.90
CA ARG A 225 3.74 8.95 25.04
C ARG A 225 4.13 8.62 23.61
N ILE A 226 3.78 9.54 22.70
CA ILE A 226 4.25 9.58 21.32
C ILE A 226 5.26 10.71 21.16
N LEU A 227 6.35 10.47 20.46
CA LEU A 227 7.43 11.42 20.19
C LEU A 227 7.84 11.35 18.72
N THR A 228 8.25 12.48 18.18
CA THR A 228 8.93 12.54 16.87
C THR A 228 10.39 12.91 17.08
N GLN A 229 11.32 12.11 16.56
CA GLN A 229 12.75 12.35 16.66
C GLN A 229 13.43 12.06 15.32
N GLY A 230 14.00 13.10 14.70
CA GLY A 230 14.53 12.99 13.34
C GLY A 230 13.43 12.55 12.37
N GLU A 231 13.66 11.48 11.64
CA GLU A 231 12.72 10.87 10.69
C GLU A 231 11.81 9.78 11.32
N CYS A 232 11.81 9.67 12.65
CA CYS A 232 11.17 8.58 13.36
C CYS A 232 9.99 9.06 14.20
N LEU A 233 8.96 8.21 14.26
CA LEU A 233 7.87 8.30 15.21
C LEU A 233 8.08 7.21 16.29
N LYS A 234 8.05 7.58 17.56
CA LYS A 234 8.33 6.66 18.65
C LYS A 234 7.16 6.60 19.62
N ALA A 235 6.77 5.39 20.01
CA ALA A 235 5.85 5.15 21.12
C ALA A 235 6.61 4.56 22.31
N GLU A 236 6.38 5.10 23.51
CA GLU A 236 7.02 4.65 24.76
C GLU A 236 5.98 4.42 25.85
N GLY A 237 5.95 3.20 26.38
CA GLY A 237 5.16 2.82 27.54
C GLY A 237 3.64 2.83 27.35
N ALA A 238 3.16 2.81 26.13
CA ALA A 238 1.73 2.87 25.82
C ALA A 238 1.01 1.55 26.14
N GLU A 239 -0.27 1.64 26.47
CA GLU A 239 -1.17 0.47 26.59
C GLU A 239 -1.80 0.17 25.23
N GLU A 240 -2.13 1.23 24.51
CA GLU A 240 -2.66 1.18 23.15
C GLU A 240 -2.09 2.34 22.35
N VAL A 241 -1.85 2.10 21.05
CA VAL A 241 -1.52 3.14 20.09
C VAL A 241 -2.45 2.97 18.88
N VAL A 242 -3.14 4.04 18.50
CA VAL A 242 -3.86 4.14 17.23
C VAL A 242 -3.04 4.97 16.28
N LEU A 243 -2.91 4.46 15.05
CA LEU A 243 -2.14 5.12 13.99
C LEU A 243 -3.00 5.29 12.76
N TRP A 244 -2.76 6.37 12.04
CA TRP A 244 -3.37 6.68 10.75
C TRP A 244 -2.28 6.91 9.72
N PHE A 245 -2.41 6.25 8.57
CA PHE A 245 -1.51 6.45 7.46
C PHE A 245 -2.30 6.87 6.24
N THR A 246 -1.83 7.89 5.52
CA THR A 246 -2.35 8.28 4.22
C THR A 246 -1.21 8.61 3.27
N ALA A 247 -1.52 8.60 1.99
CA ALA A 247 -0.62 9.03 0.92
C ALA A 247 -1.42 9.76 -0.15
N ASP A 248 -0.72 10.57 -0.95
CA ASP A 248 -1.34 11.32 -2.01
C ASP A 248 -0.29 11.72 -3.06
N SER A 249 -0.76 12.04 -4.27
CA SER A 249 0.07 12.70 -5.28
C SER A 249 -0.65 13.86 -5.95
N THR A 250 0.10 14.73 -6.59
CA THR A 250 -0.46 15.86 -7.34
C THR A 250 -1.21 15.45 -8.61
N TYR A 251 -1.25 14.15 -8.93
CA TYR A 251 -2.10 13.60 -9.98
C TYR A 251 -3.59 13.87 -9.72
N HIS A 252 -4.04 13.77 -8.48
CA HIS A 252 -5.45 13.92 -8.08
C HIS A 252 -5.97 15.36 -8.15
N TYR A 253 -5.11 16.35 -8.41
CA TYR A 253 -5.47 17.76 -8.39
C TYR A 253 -5.43 18.39 -9.79
N SER A 254 -6.44 19.20 -10.09
CA SER A 254 -6.55 19.88 -11.38
C SER A 254 -5.44 20.94 -11.57
N ILE A 255 -5.09 21.24 -12.82
CA ILE A 255 -4.12 22.28 -13.15
C ILE A 255 -4.50 23.63 -12.52
N PRO A 256 -5.76 24.14 -12.63
CA PRO A 256 -6.14 25.39 -11.99
C PRO A 256 -5.99 25.40 -10.46
N GLU A 257 -6.19 24.27 -9.81
CA GLU A 257 -5.96 24.14 -8.36
C GLU A 257 -4.48 24.21 -8.03
N LYS A 258 -3.64 23.51 -8.77
CA LYS A 258 -2.18 23.55 -8.64
C LYS A 258 -1.63 24.95 -8.88
N ASP A 259 -2.07 25.63 -9.93
CA ASP A 259 -1.65 26.98 -10.26
C ASP A 259 -2.02 27.98 -9.16
N ARG A 260 -3.22 27.86 -8.59
CA ARG A 260 -3.65 28.69 -7.44
C ARG A 260 -2.73 28.51 -6.23
N TYR A 261 -2.31 27.27 -5.94
CA TYR A 261 -1.37 27.00 -4.85
C TYR A 261 0.02 27.57 -5.15
N ALA A 262 0.51 27.41 -6.38
CA ALA A 262 1.79 27.97 -6.80
C ALA A 262 1.80 29.50 -6.69
N GLU A 263 0.77 30.18 -7.18
CA GLU A 263 0.63 31.65 -7.04
C GLU A 263 0.56 32.08 -5.57
N ALA A 264 -0.23 31.41 -4.74
CA ALA A 264 -0.34 31.74 -3.32
C ALA A 264 1.01 31.55 -2.60
N TYR A 265 1.73 30.48 -2.93
CA TYR A 265 3.06 30.20 -2.37
C TYR A 265 4.07 31.30 -2.72
N LEU A 266 4.11 31.71 -3.99
CA LEU A 266 4.98 32.79 -4.47
C LEU A 266 4.62 34.16 -3.86
N LYS A 267 3.32 34.49 -3.76
CA LYS A 267 2.83 35.72 -3.14
C LYS A 267 3.14 35.82 -1.65
N ALA A 268 3.21 34.67 -0.95
CA ALA A 268 3.56 34.63 0.46
C ALA A 268 5.02 34.97 0.75
N GLY A 269 5.84 35.21 -0.29
CA GLY A 269 7.24 35.60 -0.16
C GLY A 269 8.08 34.57 0.60
N ARG A 270 7.72 33.28 0.52
CA ARG A 270 8.47 32.22 1.19
C ARG A 270 9.87 32.14 0.56
N GLU A 271 10.84 32.35 1.41
CA GLU A 271 12.27 32.28 1.03
C GLU A 271 12.66 30.84 0.72
N LEU A 272 13.60 30.67 -0.19
CA LEU A 272 14.27 29.38 -0.38
C LEU A 272 14.98 28.98 0.91
N PRO A 273 15.12 27.68 1.19
CA PRO A 273 15.97 27.22 2.28
C PRO A 273 17.37 27.85 2.21
N VAL A 274 17.90 28.24 3.36
CA VAL A 274 19.22 28.88 3.47
C VAL A 274 20.28 28.07 2.71
N GLY A 275 21.03 28.73 1.82
CA GLY A 275 22.07 28.13 0.97
C GLY A 275 21.62 27.78 -0.44
N LEU A 276 20.32 27.74 -0.75
CA LEU A 276 19.84 27.45 -2.11
C LEU A 276 19.61 28.70 -2.97
N ASP A 277 19.50 29.90 -2.35
CA ASP A 277 19.25 31.15 -3.07
C ASP A 277 20.42 31.55 -4.01
N GLU A 278 21.65 31.18 -3.68
CA GLU A 278 22.84 31.46 -4.49
C GLU A 278 23.04 30.44 -5.63
N GLU A 279 22.51 29.22 -5.49
CA GLU A 279 22.69 28.13 -6.44
C GLU A 279 21.58 28.02 -7.49
N LEU A 280 20.34 28.40 -7.13
CA LEU A 280 19.18 28.28 -8.01
C LEU A 280 18.79 29.61 -8.64
N THR A 281 18.94 29.71 -9.97
CA THR A 281 18.56 30.90 -10.75
C THR A 281 17.61 30.54 -11.91
N GLY A 282 16.89 31.54 -12.41
CA GLY A 282 16.07 31.41 -13.63
C GLY A 282 14.98 30.32 -13.52
N SER A 283 14.91 29.44 -14.54
CA SER A 283 13.88 28.40 -14.61
C SER A 283 14.01 27.34 -13.51
N ALA A 284 15.21 27.01 -13.08
CA ALA A 284 15.43 26.04 -12.01
C ALA A 284 14.85 26.52 -10.67
N ARG A 285 14.96 27.83 -10.37
CA ARG A 285 14.35 28.45 -9.18
C ARG A 285 12.81 28.36 -9.27
N THR A 286 12.24 28.66 -10.42
CA THR A 286 10.79 28.63 -10.63
C THR A 286 10.26 27.19 -10.46
N GLU A 287 10.94 26.21 -11.03
CA GLU A 287 10.59 24.79 -10.91
C GLU A 287 10.64 24.32 -9.45
N PHE A 288 11.71 24.66 -8.73
CA PHE A 288 11.85 24.32 -7.31
C PHE A 288 10.73 24.94 -6.46
N LEU A 289 10.40 26.22 -6.66
CA LEU A 289 9.32 26.87 -5.94
C LEU A 289 7.96 26.25 -6.26
N TYR A 290 7.74 25.81 -7.50
CA TYR A 290 6.55 25.08 -7.88
C TYR A 290 6.46 23.73 -7.15
N GLN A 291 7.55 22.96 -7.10
CA GLN A 291 7.60 21.70 -6.35
C GLN A 291 7.28 21.92 -4.86
N MET A 292 7.85 22.95 -4.24
CA MET A 292 7.58 23.30 -2.85
C MET A 292 6.10 23.68 -2.61
N ALA A 293 5.49 24.39 -3.58
CA ALA A 293 4.06 24.70 -3.53
C ALA A 293 3.21 23.44 -3.63
N MET A 294 3.58 22.48 -4.48
CA MET A 294 2.90 21.20 -4.62
C MET A 294 3.03 20.33 -3.37
N GLN A 295 4.21 20.29 -2.75
CA GLN A 295 4.38 19.62 -1.46
C GLN A 295 3.54 20.28 -0.35
N THR A 296 3.34 21.61 -0.40
CA THR A 296 2.45 22.30 0.52
C THR A 296 0.98 21.91 0.28
N LEU A 297 0.54 21.83 -0.97
CA LEU A 297 -0.78 21.34 -1.35
C LEU A 297 -1.03 19.94 -0.77
N LEU A 298 -0.14 19.00 -1.01
CA LEU A 298 -0.25 17.63 -0.50
C LEU A 298 -0.29 17.61 1.03
N ALA A 299 0.57 18.41 1.68
CA ALA A 299 0.63 18.52 3.13
C ALA A 299 -0.72 18.95 3.72
N GLU A 300 -1.35 19.96 3.14
CA GLU A 300 -2.64 20.48 3.61
C GLU A 300 -3.78 19.48 3.38
N LYS A 301 -3.81 18.82 2.22
CA LYS A 301 -4.84 17.83 1.89
C LYS A 301 -4.76 16.58 2.78
N MET A 302 -3.55 16.06 3.00
CA MET A 302 -3.35 14.94 3.91
C MET A 302 -3.64 15.32 5.38
N ASP A 303 -3.27 16.53 5.80
CA ASP A 303 -3.58 17.04 7.14
C ASP A 303 -5.09 17.12 7.37
N GLN A 304 -5.85 17.64 6.40
CA GLN A 304 -7.32 17.69 6.47
C GLN A 304 -7.93 16.29 6.59
N ARG A 305 -7.47 15.35 5.77
CA ARG A 305 -7.92 13.95 5.77
C ARG A 305 -7.63 13.27 7.11
N LEU A 306 -6.39 13.32 7.57
CA LEU A 306 -6.02 12.68 8.82
C LEU A 306 -6.65 13.33 10.05
N LYS A 307 -6.79 14.67 10.09
CA LYS A 307 -7.50 15.34 11.17
C LYS A 307 -8.97 14.92 11.24
N ALA A 308 -9.64 14.79 10.10
CA ALA A 308 -11.03 14.30 10.07
C ALA A 308 -11.13 12.87 10.62
N ALA A 309 -10.24 11.97 10.20
CA ALA A 309 -10.19 10.60 10.70
C ALA A 309 -9.86 10.53 12.21
N MET A 310 -8.94 11.37 12.70
CA MET A 310 -8.52 11.40 14.10
C MET A 310 -9.58 11.98 15.05
N LEU A 311 -10.61 12.66 14.55
CA LEU A 311 -11.76 13.09 15.36
C LEU A 311 -12.70 11.95 15.72
N LEU A 312 -12.63 10.84 14.98
CA LEU A 312 -13.45 9.64 15.21
C LEU A 312 -12.73 8.68 16.15
N SER A 313 -13.50 7.96 16.96
CA SER A 313 -12.93 6.87 17.75
C SER A 313 -12.49 5.72 16.85
N TYR A 314 -11.53 4.91 17.31
CA TYR A 314 -11.13 3.70 16.58
C TYR A 314 -12.32 2.80 16.29
N ASP A 315 -13.22 2.60 17.25
CA ASP A 315 -14.38 1.73 17.10
C ASP A 315 -15.39 2.29 16.08
N THR A 316 -15.55 3.60 15.99
CA THR A 316 -16.36 4.26 14.95
C THR A 316 -15.75 4.03 13.57
N LEU A 317 -14.45 4.29 13.39
CA LEU A 317 -13.72 4.05 12.14
C LEU A 317 -13.83 2.59 11.69
N LYS A 318 -13.68 1.65 12.63
CA LYS A 318 -13.81 0.22 12.37
C LYS A 318 -15.24 -0.15 11.94
N ALA A 319 -16.26 0.38 12.64
CA ALA A 319 -17.66 0.12 12.30
C ALA A 319 -18.04 0.65 10.92
N GLU A 320 -17.60 1.87 10.59
CA GLU A 320 -17.84 2.48 9.27
C GLU A 320 -17.12 1.72 8.16
N HIS A 321 -15.87 1.30 8.38
CA HIS A 321 -15.11 0.47 7.45
C HIS A 321 -15.80 -0.87 7.18
N VAL A 322 -16.20 -1.58 8.22
CA VAL A 322 -16.90 -2.88 8.09
C VAL A 322 -18.22 -2.71 7.37
N ALA A 323 -19.01 -1.70 7.71
CA ALA A 323 -20.29 -1.45 7.06
C ALA A 323 -20.13 -1.13 5.57
N ASP A 324 -19.14 -0.30 5.20
CA ASP A 324 -18.82 0.02 3.82
C ASP A 324 -18.40 -1.24 3.05
N HIS A 325 -17.43 -2.01 3.55
CA HIS A 325 -16.95 -3.23 2.92
C HIS A 325 -18.07 -4.25 2.73
N LYS A 326 -18.86 -4.54 3.77
CA LYS A 326 -19.97 -5.47 3.73
C LYS A 326 -21.07 -5.04 2.75
N SER A 327 -21.28 -3.74 2.56
CA SER A 327 -22.24 -3.25 1.56
C SER A 327 -21.96 -3.75 0.14
N LEU A 328 -20.71 -4.08 -0.16
CA LEU A 328 -20.26 -4.66 -1.43
C LEU A 328 -20.06 -6.17 -1.34
N TYR A 329 -19.44 -6.65 -0.26
CA TYR A 329 -19.09 -8.06 -0.08
C TYR A 329 -20.33 -8.94 0.08
N ASP A 330 -21.34 -8.50 0.82
CA ASP A 330 -22.56 -9.28 1.09
C ASP A 330 -23.55 -9.32 -0.11
N ARG A 331 -23.25 -8.61 -1.23
CA ARG A 331 -24.11 -8.65 -2.43
C ARG A 331 -24.17 -10.03 -3.10
N PHE A 332 -23.19 -10.88 -2.82
CA PHE A 332 -23.16 -12.24 -3.35
C PHE A 332 -22.54 -13.18 -2.31
N VAL A 333 -23.18 -14.31 -2.09
CA VAL A 333 -22.69 -15.37 -1.20
C VAL A 333 -22.45 -16.63 -2.04
N PHE A 334 -21.27 -17.22 -1.92
CA PHE A 334 -20.92 -18.49 -2.52
C PHE A 334 -20.70 -19.53 -1.42
N GLU A 335 -21.56 -20.55 -1.41
CA GLU A 335 -21.49 -21.64 -0.44
C GLU A 335 -21.17 -22.96 -1.13
N VAL A 336 -20.35 -23.76 -0.48
CA VAL A 336 -19.98 -25.10 -0.93
C VAL A 336 -20.10 -26.04 0.26
N GLU A 337 -20.84 -27.13 0.10
CA GLU A 337 -21.00 -28.15 1.14
C GLU A 337 -19.65 -28.77 1.50
N GLY A 338 -19.34 -28.89 2.80
CA GLY A 338 -18.08 -29.42 3.32
C GLY A 338 -16.90 -28.43 3.27
N ALA A 339 -17.13 -27.15 2.97
CA ALA A 339 -16.08 -26.11 2.91
C ALA A 339 -15.39 -25.92 4.26
N GLU A 340 -16.06 -26.17 5.39
CA GLU A 340 -15.55 -26.00 6.75
C GLU A 340 -14.56 -27.08 7.20
N ARG A 341 -14.44 -28.18 6.48
CA ARG A 341 -13.71 -29.40 6.90
C ARG A 341 -12.26 -29.13 7.35
N TYR A 342 -11.59 -28.17 6.73
CA TYR A 342 -10.17 -27.86 6.98
C TYR A 342 -9.92 -26.41 7.44
N GLU A 343 -10.95 -25.69 7.88
CA GLU A 343 -10.81 -24.27 8.32
C GLU A 343 -9.86 -24.10 9.50
N ASN A 344 -9.67 -25.14 10.30
CA ASN A 344 -8.74 -25.14 11.44
C ASN A 344 -7.27 -25.29 11.06
N LEU A 345 -6.96 -25.52 9.78
CA LEU A 345 -5.59 -25.57 9.29
C LEU A 345 -5.17 -24.23 8.70
N PRO A 346 -3.95 -23.75 8.94
CA PRO A 346 -3.36 -22.62 8.26
C PRO A 346 -3.51 -22.73 6.74
N THR A 347 -3.69 -21.60 6.07
CA THR A 347 -3.97 -21.55 4.63
C THR A 347 -2.84 -22.19 3.80
N ASP A 348 -1.60 -21.95 4.16
CA ASP A 348 -0.42 -22.53 3.51
C ASP A 348 -0.35 -24.06 3.67
N LEU A 349 -0.69 -24.58 4.85
CA LEU A 349 -0.75 -26.03 5.08
C LEU A 349 -1.87 -26.68 4.26
N ARG A 350 -3.01 -26.01 4.09
CA ARG A 350 -4.08 -26.48 3.20
C ARG A 350 -3.60 -26.57 1.75
N LEU A 351 -2.88 -25.55 1.27
CA LEU A 351 -2.29 -25.53 -0.07
C LEU A 351 -1.20 -26.61 -0.23
N GLU A 352 -0.35 -26.81 0.78
CA GLU A 352 0.67 -27.82 0.76
C GLU A 352 0.08 -29.24 0.66
N ARG A 353 -0.98 -29.51 1.43
CA ARG A 353 -1.73 -30.76 1.35
C ARG A 353 -2.26 -31.02 -0.06
N LEU A 354 -2.85 -30.02 -0.69
CA LEU A 354 -3.36 -30.12 -2.05
C LEU A 354 -2.24 -30.43 -3.06
N ARG A 355 -1.07 -29.80 -2.91
CA ARG A 355 0.09 -30.06 -3.75
C ARG A 355 0.64 -31.49 -3.59
N LYS A 356 0.80 -31.95 -2.34
CA LYS A 356 1.28 -33.32 -2.04
C LYS A 356 0.30 -34.37 -2.55
N GLY A 357 -0.99 -34.20 -2.32
CA GLY A 357 -1.99 -35.13 -2.79
C GLY A 357 -2.05 -35.28 -4.30
N LYS A 358 -1.84 -34.22 -5.06
CA LYS A 358 -1.71 -34.31 -6.53
C LYS A 358 -0.47 -35.13 -6.97
N GLN A 359 0.63 -35.03 -6.25
CA GLN A 359 1.86 -35.79 -6.55
C GLN A 359 1.72 -37.27 -6.22
N GLU A 360 0.99 -37.63 -5.17
CA GLU A 360 0.81 -38.98 -4.66
C GLU A 360 -0.41 -39.72 -5.25
N HIS A 361 -1.19 -39.07 -6.12
CA HIS A 361 -2.46 -39.57 -6.69
C HIS A 361 -3.46 -40.05 -5.62
N ALA A 362 -3.44 -39.42 -4.44
CA ALA A 362 -4.26 -39.81 -3.30
C ALA A 362 -5.69 -39.31 -3.44
N GLU A 363 -6.68 -40.18 -3.35
CA GLU A 363 -8.12 -39.90 -3.52
C GLU A 363 -8.70 -38.97 -2.44
N GLN A 364 -7.99 -38.68 -1.33
CA GLN A 364 -8.51 -37.91 -0.17
C GLN A 364 -8.00 -36.47 -0.06
N THR A 365 -7.56 -35.87 -1.14
CA THR A 365 -6.93 -34.52 -1.13
C THR A 365 -7.86 -33.37 -1.49
N GLU A 366 -9.14 -33.63 -1.70
CA GLU A 366 -10.09 -32.58 -2.02
C GLU A 366 -10.35 -31.67 -0.82
N ASP A 367 -9.98 -30.41 -0.97
CA ASP A 367 -10.34 -29.33 -0.06
C ASP A 367 -11.24 -28.34 -0.80
N VAL A 368 -12.52 -28.62 -0.82
CA VAL A 368 -13.54 -27.77 -1.47
C VAL A 368 -13.62 -26.38 -0.80
N GLY A 369 -13.22 -26.29 0.47
CA GLY A 369 -13.12 -25.02 1.17
C GLY A 369 -12.07 -24.09 0.59
N LEU A 370 -11.00 -24.60 -0.05
CA LEU A 370 -10.05 -23.77 -0.78
C LEU A 370 -10.67 -23.14 -2.05
N MET A 371 -11.61 -23.83 -2.71
CA MET A 371 -12.32 -23.25 -3.87
C MET A 371 -13.20 -22.08 -3.41
N LYS A 372 -13.93 -22.26 -2.32
CA LYS A 372 -14.71 -21.19 -1.70
C LYS A 372 -13.81 -20.03 -1.28
N LEU A 373 -12.70 -20.32 -0.59
CA LEU A 373 -11.76 -19.32 -0.14
C LEU A 373 -11.13 -18.54 -1.31
N LEU A 374 -10.77 -19.21 -2.40
CA LEU A 374 -10.23 -18.58 -3.61
C LEU A 374 -11.26 -17.61 -4.24
N TYR A 375 -12.54 -18.02 -4.31
CA TYR A 375 -13.60 -17.18 -4.81
C TYR A 375 -13.81 -15.94 -3.94
N ASP A 376 -13.95 -16.14 -2.63
CA ASP A 376 -14.15 -15.06 -1.66
C ASP A 376 -12.96 -14.10 -1.63
N TYR A 377 -11.74 -14.63 -1.74
CA TYR A 377 -10.51 -13.85 -1.82
C TYR A 377 -10.43 -13.01 -3.11
N GLY A 378 -10.78 -13.58 -4.26
CA GLY A 378 -10.83 -12.83 -5.52
C GLY A 378 -11.82 -11.67 -5.48
N ARG A 379 -12.99 -11.86 -4.86
CA ARG A 379 -13.96 -10.79 -4.62
C ARG A 379 -13.42 -9.73 -3.68
N TYR A 380 -12.82 -10.16 -2.56
CA TYR A 380 -12.17 -9.27 -1.62
C TYR A 380 -11.10 -8.41 -2.31
N LEU A 381 -10.20 -9.02 -3.07
CA LEU A 381 -9.15 -8.30 -3.81
C LEU A 381 -9.73 -7.26 -4.77
N THR A 382 -10.80 -7.59 -5.47
CA THR A 382 -11.48 -6.67 -6.39
C THR A 382 -12.05 -5.45 -5.63
N ILE A 383 -12.72 -5.67 -4.50
CA ILE A 383 -13.28 -4.60 -3.66
C ILE A 383 -12.17 -3.73 -3.07
N ALA A 384 -11.09 -4.36 -2.60
CA ALA A 384 -9.97 -3.68 -1.98
C ALA A 384 -9.11 -2.87 -2.97
N ALA A 385 -9.01 -3.32 -4.23
CA ALA A 385 -8.18 -2.69 -5.25
C ALA A 385 -8.93 -1.67 -6.14
N SER A 386 -10.26 -1.68 -6.15
CA SER A 386 -11.03 -0.83 -7.07
C SER A 386 -12.31 -0.32 -6.41
N ARG A 387 -12.44 0.99 -6.36
CA ARG A 387 -13.62 1.68 -5.82
C ARG A 387 -14.05 2.79 -6.78
N GLU A 388 -15.30 3.22 -6.65
CA GLU A 388 -15.84 4.30 -7.47
C GLU A 388 -15.00 5.58 -7.34
N GLY A 389 -14.63 6.17 -8.48
CA GLY A 389 -13.81 7.39 -8.55
C GLY A 389 -12.30 7.14 -8.58
N GLY A 390 -11.83 5.91 -8.36
CA GLY A 390 -10.41 5.53 -8.45
C GLY A 390 -9.96 5.20 -9.88
N LEU A 391 -8.66 4.99 -10.05
CA LEU A 391 -8.06 4.53 -11.29
C LEU A 391 -8.41 3.04 -11.56
N PRO A 392 -8.38 2.61 -12.83
CA PRO A 392 -8.43 1.18 -13.15
C PRO A 392 -7.29 0.42 -12.47
N THR A 393 -7.59 -0.79 -12.00
CA THR A 393 -6.57 -1.66 -11.42
C THR A 393 -5.47 -2.00 -12.43
N THR A 394 -4.23 -2.11 -11.94
CA THR A 394 -3.11 -2.63 -12.72
C THR A 394 -3.21 -4.16 -12.84
N LEU A 395 -2.25 -4.82 -13.54
CA LEU A 395 -2.16 -6.29 -13.60
C LEU A 395 -2.07 -6.94 -12.21
N GLN A 396 -1.46 -6.25 -11.26
CA GLN A 396 -1.30 -6.71 -9.87
C GLN A 396 -2.37 -6.15 -8.93
N GLY A 397 -3.45 -5.60 -9.47
CA GLY A 397 -4.45 -4.88 -8.70
C GLY A 397 -3.93 -3.53 -8.22
N LEU A 398 -3.81 -3.36 -6.91
CA LEU A 398 -3.26 -2.16 -6.26
C LEU A 398 -1.86 -2.42 -5.70
N TRP A 399 -1.48 -3.69 -5.48
CA TRP A 399 -0.27 -4.08 -4.77
C TRP A 399 0.90 -4.35 -5.72
N ASN A 400 2.03 -3.71 -5.45
CA ASN A 400 3.29 -3.87 -6.17
C ASN A 400 4.45 -3.49 -5.26
N CYS A 401 5.43 -4.35 -5.11
CA CYS A 401 6.62 -4.09 -4.27
C CYS A 401 7.83 -3.58 -5.05
N GLU A 402 7.75 -3.47 -6.37
CA GLU A 402 8.88 -3.16 -7.23
C GLU A 402 8.78 -1.75 -7.83
N PHE A 403 9.93 -1.16 -8.16
CA PHE A 403 10.00 0.08 -8.94
C PHE A 403 9.82 -0.18 -10.45
N PHE A 404 10.23 -1.35 -10.90
CA PHE A 404 10.12 -1.80 -12.29
C PHE A 404 9.52 -3.21 -12.31
N PRO A 405 8.21 -3.32 -12.11
CA PRO A 405 7.53 -4.62 -12.09
C PRO A 405 7.49 -5.24 -13.48
N ALA A 406 7.26 -6.55 -13.53
CA ALA A 406 7.04 -7.26 -14.77
C ALA A 406 5.92 -6.60 -15.59
N TRP A 407 6.19 -6.39 -16.88
CA TRP A 407 5.30 -5.67 -17.81
C TRP A 407 4.86 -4.28 -17.33
N ASP A 408 5.70 -3.60 -16.54
CA ASP A 408 5.43 -2.29 -15.93
C ASP A 408 4.14 -2.23 -15.09
N SER A 409 3.57 -3.40 -14.76
CA SER A 409 2.26 -3.58 -14.07
C SER A 409 1.10 -2.87 -14.79
N LYS A 410 1.06 -2.96 -16.13
CA LYS A 410 0.04 -2.34 -16.99
C LYS A 410 -1.27 -3.10 -16.97
#